data_e0761083229df76360e156e04a8224db
#
_entry.id   e0761083229df76360e156e04a8224db
#
_cell.length_a   1.000
_cell.length_b   1.000
_cell.length_c   1.000
_cell.angle_alpha   90.00
_cell.angle_beta   90.00
_cell.angle_gamma   90.00
#
_symmetry.space_group_name_H-M   'P 1'
#
loop_
_entity.id
_entity.type
_entity.pdbx_description
1 polymer ?
#
loop_
_entity_poly.entity_id
_entity_poly.type
_entity_poly.pdbx_seq_one_letter_code
_entity_poly.pdbx_strand_id
1 'polypeptide(L)'
;DLDTELSAVNSILGAIGQAPVTTLGTVSAGVEAKDNPEIAFIFNLLRDANVDTQAEGWHFNTEYHVSFAIDNNGKIAIGNDILSLDLHDNKFDRKKDLVRRNGFLYDKIKHTDVFTSALDLDVVRLVAFEELPTVFRRYITYRASRVAATQLVANPSLVKMLGTQEQFARASLMEYECNQGDHNMLGLQEGQAYRTYQPWRNLRR
;
A
#
# COMPACT_ATOMS: atom_id res chain seq x y z
N ASP A 1 -20.35 9.13 -3.40
CA ASP A 1 -18.90 9.05 -3.15
C ASP A 1 -18.20 10.16 -3.92
N LEU A 2 -17.55 11.06 -3.17
CA LEU A 2 -16.98 12.29 -3.74
C LEU A 2 -15.58 12.06 -4.38
N ASP A 3 -14.90 10.98 -4.04
CA ASP A 3 -13.53 10.70 -4.49
C ASP A 3 -13.43 9.28 -5.08
N THR A 4 -13.88 9.12 -6.32
CA THR A 4 -13.74 7.91 -7.12
C THR A 4 -12.44 7.95 -7.94
N GLU A 5 -12.01 6.82 -8.50
CA GLU A 5 -10.88 6.78 -9.45
C GLU A 5 -11.10 7.75 -10.63
N LEU A 6 -12.34 7.88 -11.12
CA LEU A 6 -12.69 8.83 -12.18
C LEU A 6 -12.44 10.29 -11.73
N SER A 7 -12.82 10.65 -10.50
CA SER A 7 -12.61 12.00 -9.99
C SER A 7 -11.12 12.29 -9.78
N ALA A 8 -10.36 11.30 -9.35
CA ALA A 8 -8.90 11.41 -9.19
C ALA A 8 -8.20 11.60 -10.55
N VAL A 9 -8.58 10.80 -11.56
CA VAL A 9 -8.06 10.97 -12.94
C VAL A 9 -8.41 12.34 -13.50
N ASN A 10 -9.64 12.82 -13.30
CA ASN A 10 -10.05 14.17 -13.73
C ASN A 10 -9.28 15.28 -13.00
N SER A 11 -8.95 15.08 -11.73
CA SER A 11 -8.11 16.01 -10.97
C SER A 11 -6.68 16.07 -11.52
N ILE A 12 -6.11 14.91 -11.92
CA ILE A 12 -4.80 14.84 -12.57
C ILE A 12 -4.84 15.52 -13.94
N LEU A 13 -5.86 15.24 -14.77
CA LEU A 13 -6.07 15.90 -16.06
C LEU A 13 -6.16 17.42 -15.90
N GLY A 14 -6.95 17.90 -14.95
CA GLY A 14 -7.05 19.32 -14.64
C GLY A 14 -5.71 19.94 -14.20
N ALA A 15 -4.89 19.22 -13.43
CA ALA A 15 -3.58 19.68 -12.98
C ALA A 15 -2.59 19.86 -14.14
N ILE A 16 -2.71 19.10 -15.22
CA ILE A 16 -1.87 19.20 -16.44
C ILE A 16 -2.52 20.06 -17.54
N GLY A 17 -3.72 20.62 -17.28
CA GLY A 17 -4.42 21.49 -18.23
C GLY A 17 -5.20 20.74 -19.31
N GLN A 18 -5.52 19.48 -19.11
CA GLN A 18 -6.34 18.66 -20.00
C GLN A 18 -7.82 18.69 -19.62
N ALA A 19 -8.69 18.41 -20.60
CA ALA A 19 -10.13 18.37 -20.37
C ALA A 19 -10.53 17.13 -19.55
N PRO A 20 -11.52 17.26 -18.64
CA PRO A 20 -12.03 16.11 -17.87
C PRO A 20 -12.74 15.11 -18.78
N VAL A 21 -12.77 13.85 -18.35
CA VAL A 21 -13.45 12.75 -19.03
C VAL A 21 -14.65 12.28 -18.23
N THR A 22 -15.64 11.74 -18.92
CA THR A 22 -16.89 11.25 -18.32
C THR A 22 -16.80 9.77 -17.92
N THR A 23 -15.91 9.02 -18.55
CA THR A 23 -15.71 7.58 -18.30
C THR A 23 -14.22 7.23 -18.38
N LEU A 24 -13.78 6.23 -17.64
CA LEU A 24 -12.42 5.70 -17.71
C LEU A 24 -12.24 4.63 -18.80
N GLY A 25 -13.32 4.23 -19.45
CA GLY A 25 -13.35 3.18 -20.47
C GLY A 25 -14.42 2.12 -20.17
N THR A 26 -14.54 1.15 -21.07
CA THR A 26 -15.53 0.09 -20.95
C THR A 26 -14.88 -1.22 -20.50
N VAL A 27 -15.54 -1.92 -19.55
CA VAL A 27 -15.16 -3.28 -19.18
C VAL A 27 -15.84 -4.22 -20.18
N SER A 28 -15.06 -4.82 -21.07
CA SER A 28 -15.56 -5.84 -22.00
C SER A 28 -14.91 -7.19 -21.70
N ALA A 29 -15.72 -8.21 -21.44
CA ALA A 29 -15.27 -9.59 -21.15
C ALA A 29 -14.22 -9.70 -20.00
N GLY A 30 -14.33 -8.85 -18.97
CA GLY A 30 -13.41 -8.86 -17.84
C GLY A 30 -12.05 -8.17 -18.10
N VAL A 31 -11.88 -7.58 -19.28
CA VAL A 31 -10.71 -6.77 -19.63
C VAL A 31 -11.12 -5.30 -19.64
N GLU A 32 -10.48 -4.51 -18.81
CA GLU A 32 -10.63 -3.05 -18.82
C GLU A 32 -9.91 -2.46 -20.04
N ALA A 33 -10.66 -2.10 -21.06
CA ALA A 33 -10.16 -1.34 -22.20
C ALA A 33 -10.34 0.15 -21.93
N LYS A 34 -9.24 0.90 -21.82
CA LYS A 34 -9.28 2.37 -21.76
C LYS A 34 -9.40 2.89 -23.19
N ASP A 35 -10.45 3.66 -23.47
CA ASP A 35 -10.74 4.15 -24.81
C ASP A 35 -9.70 5.15 -25.35
N ASN A 36 -8.96 5.80 -24.46
CA ASN A 36 -7.92 6.77 -24.80
C ASN A 36 -6.57 6.38 -24.17
N PRO A 37 -5.49 6.31 -24.96
CA PRO A 37 -4.15 5.98 -24.46
C PRO A 37 -3.63 6.93 -23.38
N GLU A 38 -3.98 8.22 -23.46
CA GLU A 38 -3.59 9.23 -22.47
C GLU A 38 -4.27 8.98 -21.11
N ILE A 39 -5.56 8.62 -21.15
CA ILE A 39 -6.30 8.24 -19.91
C ILE A 39 -5.72 6.97 -19.32
N ALA A 40 -5.40 5.97 -20.16
CA ALA A 40 -4.76 4.74 -19.72
C ALA A 40 -3.41 5.02 -19.04
N PHE A 41 -2.63 5.94 -19.60
CA PHE A 41 -1.36 6.35 -19.03
C PHE A 41 -1.53 7.02 -17.66
N ILE A 42 -2.44 7.99 -17.53
CA ILE A 42 -2.72 8.69 -16.28
C ILE A 42 -3.30 7.73 -15.22
N PHE A 43 -4.17 6.82 -15.64
CA PHE A 43 -4.72 5.81 -14.74
C PHE A 43 -3.62 4.87 -14.21
N ASN A 44 -2.66 4.48 -15.04
CA ASN A 44 -1.51 3.69 -14.58
C ASN A 44 -0.65 4.47 -13.58
N LEU A 45 -0.41 5.77 -13.80
CA LEU A 45 0.30 6.61 -12.84
C LEU A 45 -0.44 6.71 -11.49
N LEU A 46 -1.76 6.82 -11.51
CA LEU A 46 -2.58 6.82 -10.30
C LEU A 46 -2.46 5.48 -9.58
N ARG A 47 -2.52 4.39 -10.31
CA ARG A 47 -2.41 3.03 -9.78
C ARG A 47 -1.03 2.76 -9.19
N ASP A 48 0.04 3.17 -9.86
CA ASP A 48 1.41 3.04 -9.36
C ASP A 48 1.61 3.86 -8.07
N ALA A 49 1.13 5.12 -8.05
CA ALA A 49 1.18 5.96 -6.86
C ALA A 49 0.37 5.36 -5.69
N ASN A 50 -0.75 4.70 -5.99
CA ASN A 50 -1.59 4.01 -5.01
C ASN A 50 -0.84 2.82 -4.38
N VAL A 51 -0.29 1.94 -5.21
CA VAL A 51 0.48 0.76 -4.75
C VAL A 51 1.71 1.20 -3.94
N ASP A 52 2.48 2.16 -4.43
CA ASP A 52 3.66 2.68 -3.75
C ASP A 52 3.32 3.27 -2.37
N THR A 53 2.21 4.01 -2.29
CA THR A 53 1.78 4.62 -1.02
C THR A 53 1.33 3.56 -0.03
N GLN A 54 0.55 2.59 -0.46
CA GLN A 54 0.04 1.53 0.42
C GLN A 54 1.12 0.53 0.84
N ALA A 55 2.14 0.31 0.00
CA ALA A 55 3.28 -0.56 0.32
C ALA A 55 4.14 -0.05 1.50
N GLU A 56 4.01 1.23 1.88
CA GLU A 56 4.66 1.77 3.08
C GLU A 56 4.15 1.13 4.38
N GLY A 57 2.94 0.54 4.36
CA GLY A 57 2.31 -0.08 5.52
C GLY A 57 1.74 0.95 6.49
N TRP A 58 0.43 1.14 6.44
CA TRP A 58 -0.31 2.11 7.24
C TRP A 58 -1.28 1.40 8.18
N HIS A 59 -1.75 2.08 9.20
CA HIS A 59 -2.67 1.51 10.17
C HIS A 59 -3.91 0.87 9.50
N PHE A 60 -4.46 1.51 8.46
CA PHE A 60 -5.68 1.04 7.81
C PHE A 60 -5.49 -0.22 6.94
N ASN A 61 -4.27 -0.51 6.46
CA ASN A 61 -4.00 -1.64 5.55
C ASN A 61 -3.01 -2.67 6.11
N THR A 62 -2.61 -2.52 7.37
CA THR A 62 -1.76 -3.48 8.06
C THR A 62 -2.62 -4.35 8.96
N GLU A 63 -2.61 -5.65 8.72
CA GLU A 63 -3.33 -6.65 9.50
C GLU A 63 -2.33 -7.53 10.24
N TYR A 64 -2.56 -7.70 11.53
CA TYR A 64 -1.73 -8.51 12.41
C TYR A 64 -2.38 -9.85 12.69
N HIS A 65 -1.58 -10.89 12.89
CA HIS A 65 -2.04 -12.24 13.24
C HIS A 65 -3.01 -12.87 12.23
N VAL A 66 -2.78 -12.66 10.95
CA VAL A 66 -3.60 -13.30 9.91
C VAL A 66 -3.14 -14.75 9.74
N SER A 67 -4.04 -15.70 9.99
CA SER A 67 -3.72 -17.12 9.87
C SER A 67 -3.86 -17.59 8.43
N PHE A 68 -2.77 -18.13 7.88
CA PHE A 68 -2.72 -18.73 6.55
C PHE A 68 -2.65 -20.24 6.65
N ALA A 69 -3.69 -20.91 6.13
CA ALA A 69 -3.77 -22.37 6.12
C ALA A 69 -2.89 -22.97 5.02
N ILE A 70 -2.41 -24.18 5.26
CA ILE A 70 -1.73 -25.01 4.25
C ILE A 70 -2.75 -25.64 3.31
N ASP A 71 -2.38 -25.80 2.03
CA ASP A 71 -3.12 -26.60 1.07
C ASP A 71 -2.82 -28.11 1.23
N ASN A 72 -3.42 -28.95 0.36
CA ASN A 72 -3.22 -30.40 0.38
C ASN A 72 -1.76 -30.81 0.06
N ASN A 73 -0.95 -29.91 -0.50
CA ASN A 73 0.45 -30.13 -0.84
C ASN A 73 1.40 -29.54 0.22
N GLY A 74 0.84 -29.01 1.33
CA GLY A 74 1.61 -28.33 2.37
C GLY A 74 2.07 -26.94 2.00
N LYS A 75 1.54 -26.32 0.93
CA LYS A 75 1.90 -24.96 0.52
C LYS A 75 0.89 -23.94 1.05
N ILE A 76 1.35 -22.73 1.24
CA ILE A 76 0.54 -21.58 1.65
C ILE A 76 0.44 -20.62 0.48
N ALA A 77 -0.78 -20.46 -0.07
CA ALA A 77 -1.05 -19.51 -1.16
C ALA A 77 -1.12 -18.07 -0.61
N ILE A 78 -0.44 -17.16 -1.29
CA ILE A 78 -0.41 -15.72 -0.97
C ILE A 78 -1.04 -14.94 -2.12
N GLY A 79 -2.13 -14.22 -1.83
CA GLY A 79 -2.87 -13.41 -2.80
C GLY A 79 -2.03 -12.28 -3.40
N ASN A 80 -2.49 -11.75 -4.56
CA ASN A 80 -1.83 -10.60 -5.20
C ASN A 80 -2.12 -9.28 -4.48
N ASP A 81 -3.12 -9.27 -3.61
CA ASP A 81 -3.50 -8.17 -2.73
C ASP A 81 -2.51 -7.95 -1.57
N ILE A 82 -1.60 -8.89 -1.32
CA ILE A 82 -0.61 -8.77 -0.26
C ILE A 82 0.64 -8.09 -0.80
N LEU A 83 0.92 -6.87 -0.33
CA LEU A 83 2.06 -6.05 -0.72
C LEU A 83 3.32 -6.42 0.06
N SER A 84 3.17 -6.69 1.35
CA SER A 84 4.26 -7.10 2.24
C SER A 84 3.74 -8.14 3.23
N LEU A 85 4.62 -9.01 3.69
CA LEU A 85 4.32 -9.99 4.71
C LEU A 85 5.54 -10.25 5.59
N ASP A 86 5.29 -10.52 6.86
CA ASP A 86 6.31 -10.96 7.80
C ASP A 86 5.71 -11.97 8.80
N LEU A 87 6.58 -12.75 9.45
CA LEU A 87 6.13 -13.68 10.48
C LEU A 87 5.75 -12.89 11.74
N HIS A 88 4.58 -13.15 12.29
CA HIS A 88 4.19 -12.49 13.54
C HIS A 88 5.14 -12.86 14.70
N ASP A 89 5.74 -11.83 15.32
CA ASP A 89 6.90 -11.95 16.24
C ASP A 89 6.52 -12.37 17.68
N ASN A 90 5.42 -13.12 17.87
CA ASN A 90 4.98 -13.59 19.19
C ASN A 90 5.84 -14.74 19.77
N LYS A 91 6.59 -15.40 18.93
CA LYS A 91 7.53 -16.44 19.35
C LYS A 91 8.85 -16.13 18.71
N PHE A 92 9.90 -15.91 19.49
CA PHE A 92 11.28 -15.72 19.08
C PHE A 92 11.81 -16.79 18.11
N ASP A 93 10.99 -17.22 17.15
CA ASP A 93 11.34 -18.26 16.19
C ASP A 93 11.98 -17.62 14.93
N ARG A 94 13.20 -17.08 15.15
CA ARG A 94 14.08 -16.61 14.06
C ARG A 94 14.57 -17.75 13.15
N LYS A 95 13.95 -18.92 13.23
CA LYS A 95 14.26 -20.07 12.39
C LYS A 95 13.56 -20.03 11.04
N LYS A 96 12.75 -19.00 10.78
CA LYS A 96 12.03 -18.83 9.53
C LYS A 96 12.22 -17.38 9.04
N ASP A 97 12.53 -17.24 7.76
CA ASP A 97 12.54 -15.96 7.06
C ASP A 97 11.70 -16.15 5.79
N LEU A 98 10.53 -15.52 5.78
CA LEU A 98 9.48 -15.82 4.84
C LEU A 98 9.40 -14.75 3.74
N VAL A 99 9.24 -15.21 2.51
CA VAL A 99 9.00 -14.33 1.35
C VAL A 99 7.95 -14.95 0.43
N ARG A 100 7.33 -14.12 -0.39
CA ARG A 100 6.45 -14.58 -1.46
C ARG A 100 7.27 -14.96 -2.70
N ARG A 101 7.06 -16.19 -3.23
CA ARG A 101 7.60 -16.64 -4.52
C ARG A 101 6.52 -17.38 -5.30
N ASN A 102 6.32 -17.01 -6.56
CA ASN A 102 5.35 -17.67 -7.46
C ASN A 102 3.93 -17.79 -6.87
N GLY A 103 3.48 -16.80 -6.07
CA GLY A 103 2.17 -16.84 -5.43
C GLY A 103 2.07 -17.72 -4.18
N PHE A 104 3.17 -18.29 -3.72
CA PHE A 104 3.25 -19.10 -2.51
C PHE A 104 4.25 -18.52 -1.51
N LEU A 105 4.07 -18.87 -0.24
CA LEU A 105 5.03 -18.57 0.81
C LEU A 105 6.27 -19.45 0.66
N TYR A 106 7.44 -18.86 0.87
CA TYR A 106 8.74 -19.56 0.76
C TYR A 106 9.62 -19.20 1.95
N ASP A 107 10.19 -20.23 2.60
CA ASP A 107 11.15 -20.06 3.69
C ASP A 107 12.57 -19.97 3.11
N LYS A 108 13.23 -18.81 3.27
CA LYS A 108 14.60 -18.57 2.78
C LYS A 108 15.66 -19.32 3.58
N ILE A 109 15.38 -19.69 4.83
CA ILE A 109 16.35 -20.40 5.68
C ILE A 109 16.36 -21.88 5.35
N LYS A 110 15.17 -22.50 5.25
CA LYS A 110 15.04 -23.91 4.93
C LYS A 110 15.03 -24.21 3.44
N HIS A 111 14.98 -23.16 2.60
CA HIS A 111 14.89 -23.29 1.14
C HIS A 111 13.71 -24.15 0.66
N THR A 112 12.54 -24.01 1.31
CA THR A 112 11.35 -24.82 1.02
C THR A 112 10.10 -23.94 0.96
N ASP A 113 9.11 -24.37 0.17
CA ASP A 113 7.75 -23.81 0.09
C ASP A 113 6.71 -24.73 0.75
N VAL A 114 7.18 -25.82 1.43
CA VAL A 114 6.31 -26.77 2.10
C VAL A 114 6.36 -26.55 3.61
N PHE A 115 5.18 -26.38 4.21
CA PHE A 115 4.98 -26.13 5.62
C PHE A 115 4.16 -27.26 6.25
N THR A 116 4.37 -27.52 7.53
CA THR A 116 3.69 -28.58 8.28
C THR A 116 2.46 -28.11 9.05
N SER A 117 2.29 -26.78 9.19
CA SER A 117 1.20 -26.16 9.91
C SER A 117 0.85 -24.80 9.35
N ALA A 118 -0.35 -24.32 9.65
CA ALA A 118 -0.73 -22.92 9.40
C ALA A 118 0.26 -21.97 10.08
N LEU A 119 0.43 -20.80 9.49
CA LEU A 119 1.30 -19.73 9.99
C LEU A 119 0.51 -18.44 10.18
N ASP A 120 0.81 -17.74 11.27
CA ASP A 120 0.27 -16.42 11.53
C ASP A 120 1.26 -15.38 11.02
N LEU A 121 0.80 -14.54 10.11
CA LEU A 121 1.59 -13.52 9.43
C LEU A 121 1.03 -12.14 9.73
N ASP A 122 1.91 -11.16 9.78
CA ASP A 122 1.57 -9.75 9.71
C ASP A 122 1.67 -9.34 8.24
N VAL A 123 0.62 -8.77 7.70
CA VAL A 123 0.50 -8.48 6.28
C VAL A 123 0.08 -7.04 6.01
N VAL A 124 0.61 -6.49 4.94
CA VAL A 124 0.15 -5.21 4.37
C VAL A 124 -0.66 -5.53 3.12
N ARG A 125 -1.94 -5.15 3.12
CA ARG A 125 -2.86 -5.40 2.02
C ARG A 125 -3.01 -4.20 1.10
N LEU A 126 -3.23 -4.48 -0.17
CA LEU A 126 -3.68 -3.50 -1.13
C LEU A 126 -5.21 -3.37 -1.01
N VAL A 127 -5.66 -2.22 -0.57
CA VAL A 127 -7.07 -1.85 -0.45
C VAL A 127 -7.50 -1.10 -1.71
N ALA A 128 -8.75 -1.27 -2.14
CA ALA A 128 -9.29 -0.56 -3.31
C ALA A 128 -9.24 0.96 -3.08
N PHE A 129 -8.95 1.73 -4.13
CA PHE A 129 -8.76 3.20 -4.03
C PHE A 129 -9.97 3.89 -3.38
N GLU A 130 -11.17 3.44 -3.68
CA GLU A 130 -12.42 4.03 -3.16
C GLU A 130 -12.68 3.75 -1.68
N GLU A 131 -12.03 2.72 -1.12
CA GLU A 131 -12.14 2.34 0.29
C GLU A 131 -11.08 3.03 1.17
N LEU A 132 -10.11 3.72 0.55
CA LEU A 132 -9.07 4.44 1.27
C LEU A 132 -9.63 5.65 2.04
N PRO A 133 -9.06 6.00 3.20
CA PRO A 133 -9.34 7.27 3.84
C PRO A 133 -9.06 8.46 2.90
N THR A 134 -9.90 9.50 2.95
CA THR A 134 -9.84 10.64 2.01
C THR A 134 -8.46 11.33 1.96
N VAL A 135 -7.75 11.38 3.08
CA VAL A 135 -6.40 11.98 3.13
C VAL A 135 -5.39 11.21 2.27
N PHE A 136 -5.50 9.88 2.23
CA PHE A 136 -4.68 9.02 1.37
C PHE A 136 -5.01 9.21 -0.10
N ARG A 137 -6.31 9.20 -0.45
CA ARG A 137 -6.76 9.45 -1.83
C ARG A 137 -6.25 10.78 -2.37
N ARG A 138 -6.29 11.85 -1.56
CA ARG A 138 -5.76 13.17 -1.93
C ARG A 138 -4.24 13.14 -2.12
N TYR A 139 -3.51 12.54 -1.19
CA TYR A 139 -2.05 12.42 -1.32
C TYR A 139 -1.65 11.64 -2.59
N ILE A 140 -2.28 10.50 -2.84
CA ILE A 140 -2.04 9.68 -4.04
C ILE A 140 -2.32 10.47 -5.32
N THR A 141 -3.42 11.22 -5.35
CA THR A 141 -3.81 12.06 -6.49
C THR A 141 -2.78 13.16 -6.75
N TYR A 142 -2.30 13.86 -5.72
CA TYR A 142 -1.26 14.89 -5.89
C TYR A 142 0.09 14.30 -6.31
N ARG A 143 0.48 13.16 -5.75
CA ARG A 143 1.68 12.43 -6.14
C ARG A 143 1.63 12.04 -7.63
N ALA A 144 0.52 11.45 -8.07
CA ALA A 144 0.29 11.10 -9.46
C ALA A 144 0.26 12.35 -10.38
N SER A 145 -0.37 13.45 -9.94
CA SER A 145 -0.42 14.72 -10.70
C SER A 145 0.98 15.29 -10.93
N ARG A 146 1.84 15.28 -9.92
CA ARG A 146 3.22 15.75 -10.05
C ARG A 146 4.03 14.89 -11.04
N VAL A 147 3.87 13.57 -10.98
CA VAL A 147 4.54 12.65 -11.91
C VAL A 147 4.02 12.88 -13.34
N ALA A 148 2.70 12.99 -13.52
CA ALA A 148 2.08 13.28 -14.82
C ALA A 148 2.57 14.63 -15.39
N ALA A 149 2.61 15.70 -14.59
CA ALA A 149 3.13 17.00 -15.00
C ALA A 149 4.61 16.93 -15.40
N THR A 150 5.42 16.13 -14.71
CA THR A 150 6.82 15.93 -15.05
C THR A 150 7.00 15.22 -16.39
N GLN A 151 6.19 14.21 -16.67
CA GLN A 151 6.34 13.36 -17.85
C GLN A 151 5.65 13.93 -19.10
N LEU A 152 4.47 14.55 -18.93
CA LEU A 152 3.65 15.02 -20.06
C LEU A 152 3.86 16.51 -20.37
N VAL A 153 4.03 17.35 -19.36
CA VAL A 153 4.09 18.83 -19.55
C VAL A 153 5.51 19.36 -19.50
N ALA A 154 6.37 18.73 -18.69
CA ALA A 154 7.79 19.10 -18.49
C ALA A 154 7.98 20.59 -18.10
N ASN A 155 7.03 21.17 -17.34
CA ASN A 155 7.08 22.56 -16.86
C ASN A 155 7.60 22.60 -15.40
N PRO A 156 8.84 23.11 -15.16
CA PRO A 156 9.43 23.09 -13.82
C PRO A 156 8.64 23.89 -12.78
N SER A 157 8.00 24.98 -13.16
CA SER A 157 7.19 25.80 -12.25
C SER A 157 5.94 25.06 -11.79
N LEU A 158 5.24 24.40 -12.71
CA LEU A 158 4.07 23.56 -12.41
C LEU A 158 4.45 22.39 -11.49
N VAL A 159 5.52 21.67 -11.82
CA VAL A 159 6.03 20.56 -11.04
C VAL A 159 6.38 20.99 -9.61
N LYS A 160 6.99 22.18 -9.44
CA LYS A 160 7.30 22.73 -8.11
C LYS A 160 6.04 23.04 -7.32
N MET A 161 5.02 23.64 -7.94
CA MET A 161 3.73 23.93 -7.29
C MET A 161 3.03 22.65 -6.85
N LEU A 162 2.94 21.66 -7.73
CA LEU A 162 2.36 20.34 -7.40
C LEU A 162 3.16 19.61 -6.32
N GLY A 163 4.49 19.72 -6.33
CA GLY A 163 5.36 19.18 -5.28
C GLY A 163 5.06 19.81 -3.91
N THR A 164 4.78 21.10 -3.86
CA THR A 164 4.36 21.75 -2.59
C THR A 164 3.01 21.23 -2.11
N GLN A 165 2.05 21.04 -3.00
CA GLN A 165 0.73 20.47 -2.67
C GLN A 165 0.86 19.02 -2.17
N GLU A 166 1.70 18.22 -2.82
CA GLU A 166 2.00 16.86 -2.38
C GLU A 166 2.60 16.84 -0.96
N GLN A 167 3.52 17.74 -0.65
CA GLN A 167 4.11 17.85 0.69
C GLN A 167 3.07 18.20 1.76
N PHE A 168 2.16 19.14 1.49
CA PHE A 168 1.06 19.47 2.40
C PHE A 168 0.12 18.26 2.58
N ALA A 169 -0.23 17.57 1.50
CA ALA A 169 -1.06 16.37 1.58
C ALA A 169 -0.36 15.26 2.39
N ARG A 170 0.96 15.09 2.23
CA ARG A 170 1.76 14.14 3.02
C ARG A 170 1.75 14.51 4.50
N ALA A 171 1.88 15.79 4.84
CA ALA A 171 1.82 16.24 6.23
C ALA A 171 0.44 15.93 6.87
N SER A 172 -0.66 16.23 6.16
CA SER A 172 -2.01 15.90 6.62
C SER A 172 -2.25 14.39 6.76
N LEU A 173 -1.66 13.58 5.86
CA LEU A 173 -1.70 12.13 5.94
C LEU A 173 -0.97 11.63 7.18
N MET A 174 0.22 12.15 7.47
CA MET A 174 0.99 11.77 8.67
C MET A 174 0.26 12.17 9.95
N GLU A 175 -0.38 13.35 9.98
CA GLU A 175 -1.20 13.77 11.10
C GLU A 175 -2.39 12.81 11.32
N TYR A 176 -3.07 12.42 10.24
CA TYR A 176 -4.15 11.45 10.30
C TYR A 176 -3.67 10.10 10.85
N GLU A 177 -2.54 9.59 10.36
CA GLU A 177 -1.96 8.33 10.79
C GLU A 177 -1.58 8.35 12.27
N CYS A 178 -0.94 9.44 12.74
CA CYS A 178 -0.62 9.61 14.15
C CYS A 178 -1.87 9.63 15.05
N ASN A 179 -2.96 10.22 14.57
CA ASN A 179 -4.22 10.27 15.32
C ASN A 179 -4.97 8.93 15.32
N GLN A 180 -4.87 8.14 14.25
CA GLN A 180 -5.53 6.84 14.15
C GLN A 180 -4.74 5.72 14.82
N GLY A 181 -3.41 5.77 14.74
CA GLY A 181 -2.53 4.75 15.29
C GLY A 181 -2.42 4.78 16.80
N ASP A 182 -2.94 5.81 17.48
CA ASP A 182 -2.83 6.02 18.93
C ASP A 182 -1.42 5.73 19.46
N HIS A 183 -0.41 6.15 18.67
CA HIS A 183 0.99 5.90 18.96
C HIS A 183 1.38 6.56 20.29
N ASN A 184 1.39 5.79 21.35
CA ASN A 184 1.85 6.22 22.65
C ASN A 184 3.32 5.86 22.82
N MET A 185 4.17 6.87 23.10
CA MET A 185 5.61 6.66 23.38
C MET A 185 5.85 5.68 24.53
N LEU A 186 4.91 5.55 25.46
CA LEU A 186 4.96 4.62 26.59
C LEU A 186 4.28 3.27 26.31
N GLY A 187 3.61 3.14 25.17
CA GLY A 187 2.99 1.93 24.64
C GLY A 187 2.04 1.27 25.66
N LEU A 188 0.84 1.79 25.80
CA LEU A 188 -0.14 1.27 26.77
C LEU A 188 -1.15 0.31 26.15
N GLN A 189 -0.73 -0.61 25.29
CA GLN A 189 -1.51 -1.83 25.13
C GLN A 189 -1.05 -2.84 26.16
N GLU A 190 -2.02 -3.46 26.85
CA GLU A 190 -1.76 -4.36 27.97
C GLU A 190 -0.59 -5.32 27.71
N GLY A 191 0.51 -5.15 28.41
CA GLY A 191 1.68 -6.02 28.39
C GLY A 191 2.71 -5.80 27.28
N GLN A 192 2.46 -4.98 26.26
CA GLN A 192 3.43 -4.76 25.16
C GLN A 192 4.35 -3.54 25.33
N ALA A 193 3.92 -2.52 26.05
CA ALA A 193 4.69 -1.29 26.25
C ALA A 193 6.05 -1.51 26.89
N TYR A 194 6.07 -2.38 27.88
CA TYR A 194 7.33 -2.73 28.58
C TYR A 194 8.25 -3.58 27.68
N ARG A 195 7.71 -4.23 26.66
CA ARG A 195 8.50 -5.06 25.74
C ARG A 195 9.28 -4.28 24.72
N THR A 196 8.76 -3.17 24.21
CA THR A 196 9.42 -2.33 23.20
C THR A 196 10.61 -1.55 23.74
N TYR A 197 10.62 -1.20 25.03
CA TYR A 197 11.69 -0.43 25.65
C TYR A 197 12.79 -1.29 26.31
N GLN A 198 12.91 -2.55 25.94
CA GLN A 198 13.98 -3.41 26.45
C GLN A 198 15.14 -3.50 25.44
N PRO A 199 16.20 -2.66 25.56
CA PRO A 199 17.31 -2.62 24.57
C PRO A 199 18.04 -3.95 24.41
N TRP A 200 18.06 -4.77 25.47
CA TRP A 200 18.69 -6.09 25.48
C TRP A 200 17.98 -7.11 24.57
N ARG A 201 16.70 -6.90 24.24
CA ARG A 201 15.97 -7.75 23.31
C ARG A 201 16.43 -7.55 21.87
N ASN A 202 16.81 -6.32 21.52
CA ASN A 202 17.34 -6.01 20.19
C ASN A 202 18.77 -6.52 19.99
N LEU A 203 19.48 -6.81 21.10
CA LEU A 203 20.85 -7.36 21.07
C LEU A 203 20.88 -8.89 20.94
N ARG A 204 19.78 -9.58 21.10
CA ARG A 204 19.66 -11.02 20.84
C ARG A 204 19.36 -11.26 19.36
N ARG A 205 20.35 -11.02 18.49
CA ARG A 205 20.33 -11.49 17.12
C ARG A 205 20.80 -12.93 17.01
#